data_87ce207ef35b525d82864468f1b1dca1
#
_entry.id   87ce207ef35b525d82864468f1b1dca1
#
_cell.length_a   1.000
_cell.length_b   1.000
_cell.length_c   1.000
_cell.angle_alpha   90.00
_cell.angle_beta   90.00
_cell.angle_gamma   90.00
#
_symmetry.space_group_name_H-M   'P 1'
#
loop_
_entity.id
_entity.type
_entity.pdbx_description
1 polymer ?
#
loop_
_entity_poly.entity_id
_entity_poly.type
_entity_poly.pdbx_seq_one_letter_code
_entity_poly.pdbx_strand_id
1 'polypeptide(L)'
;MRKKSVSRICLSLLMGASICMSSVSVVFAAEETENAPEAEVSAETEASESTEGERLVDLDLTAFCTDGEYRYKGIPWLASLEEAEETLGVSLEPMMEGMNTQMGSFVAPTEFRGESGYIGLGLLNDGVTDISFWFGTDSNNKDKYDGDLTELSDYVLEQFTELYGEPDEVTDKEQEYGDAFKGYQWQEIKDGDVKTALSIQCMYEPSGGRMYSLAVGADSREAMIQVKKEIGEIPEDFEAETTETPEETEVSEEGTE
;
A
#
# COMPACT_ATOMS: atom_id res chain seq x y z
N MET A 1 34.12 -44.17 -4.62
CA MET A 1 33.05 -43.46 -3.87
C MET A 1 32.99 -42.03 -4.35
N ARG A 2 31.99 -41.68 -5.20
CA ARG A 2 31.80 -40.33 -5.74
C ARG A 2 30.81 -39.60 -4.83
N LYS A 3 31.26 -38.55 -4.14
CA LYS A 3 30.38 -37.64 -3.39
C LYS A 3 29.59 -36.79 -4.39
N LYS A 4 28.28 -36.93 -4.42
CA LYS A 4 27.36 -36.02 -5.14
C LYS A 4 27.29 -34.71 -4.35
N SER A 5 27.79 -33.64 -4.97
CA SER A 5 27.57 -32.28 -4.53
C SER A 5 26.12 -31.95 -4.80
N VAL A 6 25.33 -31.74 -3.74
CA VAL A 6 23.98 -31.20 -3.83
C VAL A 6 24.13 -29.67 -3.89
N SER A 7 23.93 -29.13 -5.09
CA SER A 7 23.86 -27.69 -5.29
C SER A 7 22.61 -27.17 -4.56
N ARG A 8 22.83 -26.46 -3.46
CA ARG A 8 21.79 -25.70 -2.79
C ARG A 8 21.50 -24.47 -3.66
N ILE A 9 20.41 -24.53 -4.38
CA ILE A 9 19.81 -23.36 -5.00
C ILE A 9 19.23 -22.55 -3.84
N CYS A 10 19.93 -21.48 -3.45
CA CYS A 10 19.36 -20.43 -2.60
C CYS A 10 18.29 -19.74 -3.41
N LEU A 11 17.05 -20.17 -3.25
CA LEU A 11 15.87 -19.44 -3.67
C LEU A 11 15.63 -18.38 -2.59
N SER A 12 16.30 -17.24 -2.74
CA SER A 12 16.01 -16.05 -1.96
C SER A 12 14.62 -15.56 -2.39
N LEU A 13 13.58 -16.05 -1.70
CA LEU A 13 12.25 -15.47 -1.78
C LEU A 13 12.33 -14.14 -1.02
N LEU A 14 12.68 -13.08 -1.74
CA LEU A 14 12.37 -11.71 -1.34
C LEU A 14 10.84 -11.60 -1.29
N MET A 15 10.25 -11.92 -0.14
CA MET A 15 8.93 -11.42 0.20
C MET A 15 9.10 -10.00 0.73
N GLY A 16 9.51 -9.08 -0.17
CA GLY A 16 9.11 -7.70 -0.01
C GLY A 16 7.59 -7.68 -0.02
N ALA A 17 6.97 -6.91 0.86
CA ALA A 17 5.55 -6.61 0.80
C ALA A 17 5.25 -6.11 -0.63
N SER A 18 5.01 -7.05 -1.54
CA SER A 18 4.39 -6.75 -2.81
C SER A 18 2.94 -6.43 -2.47
N ILE A 19 2.67 -5.16 -2.21
CA ILE A 19 1.40 -4.65 -2.66
C ILE A 19 1.41 -5.02 -4.14
N CYS A 20 0.69 -6.09 -4.49
CA CYS A 20 0.44 -6.43 -5.87
C CYS A 20 -0.27 -5.23 -6.48
N MET A 21 0.51 -4.27 -6.98
CA MET A 21 0.04 -3.40 -8.04
C MET A 21 -0.14 -4.30 -9.26
N SER A 22 -1.15 -5.17 -9.21
CA SER A 22 -1.74 -5.72 -10.40
C SER A 22 -2.21 -4.50 -11.16
N SER A 23 -1.53 -4.19 -12.24
CA SER A 23 -1.77 -3.09 -13.17
C SER A 23 -3.26 -3.08 -13.56
N VAL A 24 -4.07 -2.39 -12.77
CA VAL A 24 -5.47 -2.17 -13.08
C VAL A 24 -5.54 -0.81 -13.76
N SER A 25 -5.54 -0.85 -15.08
CA SER A 25 -5.85 0.31 -15.89
C SER A 25 -7.32 0.69 -15.67
N VAL A 26 -7.58 1.62 -14.76
CA VAL A 26 -8.88 2.28 -14.68
C VAL A 26 -8.97 3.21 -15.89
N VAL A 27 -9.55 2.71 -16.97
CA VAL A 27 -9.91 3.53 -18.13
C VAL A 27 -11.17 4.30 -17.74
N PHE A 28 -11.04 5.56 -17.37
CA PHE A 28 -12.16 6.49 -17.44
C PHE A 28 -12.44 6.78 -18.91
N ALA A 29 -13.38 6.05 -19.50
CA ALA A 29 -13.93 6.37 -20.79
C ALA A 29 -14.82 7.62 -20.65
N ALA A 30 -14.28 8.78 -21.00
CA ALA A 30 -15.11 9.93 -21.31
C ALA A 30 -15.78 9.63 -22.67
N GLU A 31 -17.06 9.25 -22.65
CA GLU A 31 -17.88 9.20 -23.86
C GLU A 31 -18.18 10.62 -24.31
N GLU A 32 -17.48 11.07 -25.35
CA GLU A 32 -17.94 12.17 -26.18
C GLU A 32 -19.14 11.72 -27.01
N THR A 33 -20.35 12.09 -26.62
CA THR A 33 -21.53 12.00 -27.48
C THR A 33 -21.78 13.35 -28.13
N GLU A 34 -21.38 13.46 -29.41
CA GLU A 34 -21.90 14.44 -30.34
C GLU A 34 -23.31 14.02 -30.79
N ASN A 35 -24.19 15.02 -30.81
CA ASN A 35 -25.41 15.24 -31.60
C ASN A 35 -26.72 15.36 -30.85
N ALA A 36 -27.17 16.62 -30.83
CA ALA A 36 -28.55 17.01 -30.55
C ALA A 36 -29.50 16.60 -31.69
N PRO A 37 -30.84 16.54 -31.45
CA PRO A 37 -31.59 17.76 -31.65
C PRO A 37 -32.66 18.10 -30.57
N GLU A 38 -33.02 19.39 -30.55
CA GLU A 38 -34.01 20.04 -29.74
C GLU A 38 -35.37 19.34 -29.67
N ALA A 39 -35.92 19.25 -28.46
CA ALA A 39 -37.35 19.22 -28.20
C ALA A 39 -37.65 19.87 -26.84
N GLU A 40 -38.33 20.97 -26.88
CA GLU A 40 -38.94 21.64 -25.70
C GLU A 40 -39.95 20.73 -25.02
N VAL A 41 -39.87 20.51 -23.70
CA VAL A 41 -41.05 20.29 -22.83
C VAL A 41 -40.74 20.65 -21.38
N SER A 42 -41.47 21.66 -20.90
CA SER A 42 -42.06 21.88 -19.57
C SER A 42 -41.28 21.53 -18.30
N ALA A 43 -41.08 22.58 -17.51
CA ALA A 43 -40.72 22.60 -16.13
C ALA A 43 -41.71 21.80 -15.24
N GLU A 44 -41.21 20.81 -14.53
CA GLU A 44 -41.69 20.41 -13.22
C GLU A 44 -40.49 20.39 -12.29
N THR A 45 -40.59 21.25 -11.27
CA THR A 45 -39.62 21.40 -10.19
C THR A 45 -39.76 20.20 -9.29
N GLU A 46 -38.96 19.16 -9.51
CA GLU A 46 -38.68 18.18 -8.47
C GLU A 46 -37.48 18.65 -7.67
N ALA A 47 -37.68 18.67 -6.36
CA ALA A 47 -36.67 19.05 -5.39
C ALA A 47 -35.43 18.19 -5.58
N SER A 48 -34.31 18.81 -5.96
CA SER A 48 -33.00 18.23 -5.94
C SER A 48 -32.74 17.73 -4.51
N GLU A 49 -32.77 16.41 -4.33
CA GLU A 49 -32.12 15.78 -3.21
C GLU A 49 -30.67 16.26 -3.24
N SER A 50 -30.27 16.93 -2.15
CA SER A 50 -28.91 17.35 -1.94
C SER A 50 -28.04 16.09 -2.02
N THR A 51 -27.24 15.97 -3.06
CA THR A 51 -26.06 15.10 -3.09
C THR A 51 -25.25 15.47 -1.84
N GLU A 52 -25.27 14.64 -0.79
CA GLU A 52 -24.31 14.73 0.30
C GLU A 52 -22.95 14.69 -0.38
N GLY A 53 -22.20 15.78 -0.24
CA GLY A 53 -20.88 15.89 -0.85
C GLY A 53 -20.05 14.69 -0.39
N GLU A 54 -19.45 14.02 -1.33
CA GLU A 54 -18.59 12.87 -1.12
C GLU A 54 -17.59 13.19 0.00
N ARG A 55 -17.70 12.47 1.13
CA ARG A 55 -16.93 12.78 2.32
C ARG A 55 -15.52 12.26 2.13
N LEU A 56 -14.56 13.17 2.07
CA LEU A 56 -13.13 12.81 1.96
C LEU A 56 -12.62 12.27 3.30
N VAL A 57 -11.74 11.28 3.22
CA VAL A 57 -10.98 10.81 4.38
C VAL A 57 -9.69 11.62 4.49
N ASP A 58 -9.52 12.34 5.59
CA ASP A 58 -8.27 13.06 5.85
C ASP A 58 -7.16 12.07 6.23
N LEU A 59 -5.99 12.17 5.58
CA LEU A 59 -4.79 11.45 5.99
C LEU A 59 -4.20 12.11 7.26
N ASP A 60 -4.26 11.38 8.36
CA ASP A 60 -3.64 11.75 9.63
C ASP A 60 -2.38 10.90 9.86
N LEU A 61 -1.21 11.50 9.65
CA LEU A 61 0.07 10.79 9.79
C LEU A 61 0.35 10.32 11.23
N THR A 62 -0.30 10.92 12.24
CA THR A 62 -0.15 10.51 13.65
C THR A 62 -0.98 9.28 14.00
N ALA A 63 -1.91 8.89 13.13
CA ALA A 63 -2.88 7.83 13.39
C ALA A 63 -2.42 6.43 12.95
N PHE A 64 -1.16 6.27 12.50
CA PHE A 64 -0.64 4.98 12.02
C PHE A 64 -0.07 4.06 13.08
N CYS A 65 -0.06 4.46 14.35
CA CYS A 65 0.40 3.60 15.44
C CYS A 65 -0.58 3.62 16.59
N THR A 66 -1.01 2.45 17.08
CA THR A 66 -1.88 2.29 18.23
C THR A 66 -1.33 1.15 19.09
N ASP A 67 -1.01 1.46 20.36
CA ASP A 67 -0.47 0.50 21.34
C ASP A 67 0.84 -0.21 20.88
N GLY A 68 1.64 0.47 20.05
CA GLY A 68 2.90 -0.06 19.51
C GLY A 68 2.74 -0.91 18.26
N GLU A 69 1.54 -1.07 17.75
CA GLU A 69 1.21 -1.80 16.52
C GLU A 69 0.91 -0.82 15.39
N TYR A 70 1.48 -1.04 14.20
CA TYR A 70 1.20 -0.22 13.04
C TYR A 70 -0.15 -0.59 12.46
N ARG A 71 -1.10 0.36 12.53
CA ARG A 71 -2.45 0.30 11.98
C ARG A 71 -3.07 1.69 11.96
N TYR A 72 -3.89 1.98 10.98
CA TYR A 72 -4.48 3.31 10.82
C TYR A 72 -5.73 3.50 11.69
N LYS A 73 -5.79 4.61 12.46
CA LYS A 73 -6.90 4.98 13.35
C LYS A 73 -7.37 3.86 14.29
N GLY A 74 -6.47 2.94 14.64
CA GLY A 74 -6.79 1.83 15.52
C GLY A 74 -7.71 0.76 14.91
N ILE A 75 -7.96 0.76 13.60
CA ILE A 75 -8.72 -0.30 12.92
C ILE A 75 -8.03 -1.64 13.21
N PRO A 76 -8.71 -2.60 13.85
CA PRO A 76 -8.10 -3.88 14.13
C PRO A 76 -7.75 -4.64 12.84
N TRP A 77 -6.62 -5.33 12.84
CA TRP A 77 -6.35 -6.27 11.77
C TRP A 77 -7.40 -7.38 11.76
N LEU A 78 -7.82 -7.81 10.58
CA LEU A 78 -8.93 -8.72 10.32
C LEU A 78 -10.33 -8.17 10.69
N ALA A 79 -10.44 -6.87 10.98
CA ALA A 79 -11.76 -6.22 11.06
C ALA A 79 -12.51 -6.40 9.72
N SER A 80 -13.83 -6.47 9.79
CA SER A 80 -14.66 -6.47 8.59
C SER A 80 -14.64 -5.12 7.87
N LEU A 81 -15.05 -5.11 6.59
CA LEU A 81 -15.19 -3.87 5.83
C LEU A 81 -16.11 -2.88 6.56
N GLU A 82 -17.26 -3.35 7.08
CA GLU A 82 -18.24 -2.51 7.80
C GLU A 82 -17.64 -1.85 9.06
N GLU A 83 -16.86 -2.59 9.87
CA GLU A 83 -16.19 -2.04 11.06
C GLU A 83 -15.13 -1.01 10.69
N ALA A 84 -14.42 -1.22 9.58
CA ALA A 84 -13.43 -0.29 9.09
C ALA A 84 -14.10 1.00 8.54
N GLU A 85 -15.19 0.88 7.78
CA GLU A 85 -15.99 2.01 7.29
C GLU A 85 -16.57 2.85 8.44
N GLU A 86 -17.07 2.20 9.50
CA GLU A 86 -17.54 2.89 10.71
C GLU A 86 -16.42 3.72 11.34
N THR A 87 -15.23 3.14 11.47
CA THR A 87 -14.06 3.82 12.05
C THR A 87 -13.57 4.97 11.18
N LEU A 88 -13.56 4.81 9.87
CA LEU A 88 -13.17 5.86 8.92
C LEU A 88 -14.25 6.93 8.76
N GLY A 89 -15.50 6.57 8.99
CA GLY A 89 -16.69 7.43 8.84
C GLY A 89 -17.04 7.72 7.39
N VAL A 90 -16.68 6.79 6.47
CA VAL A 90 -16.98 6.84 5.03
C VAL A 90 -17.32 5.44 4.54
N SER A 91 -18.05 5.34 3.43
CA SER A 91 -18.22 4.10 2.69
C SER A 91 -17.11 3.93 1.67
N LEU A 92 -16.69 2.69 1.46
CA LEU A 92 -15.65 2.31 0.53
C LEU A 92 -16.25 1.53 -0.62
N GLU A 93 -15.87 1.88 -1.82
CA GLU A 93 -16.33 1.21 -3.03
C GLU A 93 -15.30 0.18 -3.52
N PRO A 94 -15.71 -0.94 -4.12
CA PRO A 94 -14.76 -1.85 -4.73
C PRO A 94 -13.90 -1.12 -5.77
N MET A 95 -12.58 -1.28 -5.68
CA MET A 95 -11.64 -0.65 -6.63
C MET A 95 -11.89 -1.08 -8.08
N MET A 96 -12.43 -2.28 -8.29
CA MET A 96 -12.81 -2.81 -9.61
C MET A 96 -14.13 -3.55 -9.52
N GLU A 97 -14.87 -3.54 -10.64
CA GLU A 97 -16.10 -4.33 -10.79
C GLU A 97 -15.84 -5.83 -10.56
N GLY A 98 -16.66 -6.45 -9.72
CA GLY A 98 -16.57 -7.89 -9.37
C GLY A 98 -15.64 -8.22 -8.21
N MET A 99 -14.94 -7.25 -7.63
CA MET A 99 -14.26 -7.47 -6.35
C MET A 99 -15.25 -7.74 -5.22
N ASN A 100 -14.82 -8.55 -4.27
CA ASN A 100 -15.58 -8.87 -3.07
C ASN A 100 -14.63 -8.94 -1.85
N THR A 101 -15.19 -9.09 -0.67
CA THR A 101 -14.45 -9.08 0.59
C THR A 101 -13.60 -10.33 0.83
N GLN A 102 -13.78 -11.40 0.03
CA GLN A 102 -12.92 -12.58 0.13
C GLN A 102 -11.49 -12.32 -0.36
N MET A 103 -11.34 -11.48 -1.40
CA MET A 103 -10.06 -10.97 -1.86
C MET A 103 -10.31 -9.73 -2.72
N GLY A 104 -10.02 -8.57 -2.18
CA GLY A 104 -10.24 -7.33 -2.92
C GLY A 104 -9.71 -6.10 -2.22
N SER A 105 -9.69 -5.00 -2.97
CA SER A 105 -9.38 -3.67 -2.46
C SER A 105 -10.62 -2.78 -2.56
N PHE A 106 -10.89 -2.05 -1.50
CA PHE A 106 -12.02 -1.12 -1.38
C PHE A 106 -11.47 0.27 -1.10
N VAL A 107 -11.96 1.27 -1.83
CA VAL A 107 -11.37 2.62 -1.85
C VAL A 107 -12.40 3.70 -1.57
N ALA A 108 -11.93 4.82 -1.00
CA ALA A 108 -12.65 6.09 -0.94
C ALA A 108 -11.71 7.24 -1.31
N PRO A 109 -12.23 8.37 -1.82
CA PRO A 109 -11.40 9.51 -2.15
C PRO A 109 -10.79 10.14 -0.88
N THR A 110 -9.57 10.67 -1.03
CA THR A 110 -8.84 11.43 -0.02
C THR A 110 -8.21 12.67 -0.66
N GLU A 111 -7.90 13.65 0.18
CA GLU A 111 -7.07 14.79 -0.20
C GLU A 111 -6.06 15.04 0.92
N PHE A 112 -4.81 15.29 0.56
CA PHE A 112 -3.78 15.63 1.52
C PHE A 112 -2.82 16.68 0.95
N ARG A 113 -2.73 17.83 1.60
CA ARG A 113 -1.89 18.98 1.21
C ARG A 113 -2.13 19.48 -0.22
N GLY A 114 -3.38 19.36 -0.69
CA GLY A 114 -3.79 19.77 -2.04
C GLY A 114 -3.61 18.70 -3.12
N GLU A 115 -3.06 17.54 -2.77
CA GLU A 115 -3.00 16.38 -3.66
C GLU A 115 -4.21 15.48 -3.43
N SER A 116 -4.92 15.16 -4.52
CA SER A 116 -6.03 14.21 -4.51
C SER A 116 -5.52 12.79 -4.61
N GLY A 117 -6.18 11.88 -3.92
CA GLY A 117 -5.80 10.48 -3.89
C GLY A 117 -6.93 9.59 -3.40
N TYR A 118 -6.58 8.40 -2.96
CA TYR A 118 -7.50 7.40 -2.42
C TYR A 118 -6.94 6.81 -1.14
N ILE A 119 -7.80 6.57 -0.14
CA ILE A 119 -7.56 5.57 0.87
C ILE A 119 -8.06 4.23 0.36
N GLY A 120 -7.32 3.16 0.59
CA GLY A 120 -7.72 1.80 0.27
C GLY A 120 -7.51 0.84 1.42
N LEU A 121 -8.42 -0.14 1.50
CA LEU A 121 -8.31 -1.29 2.37
C LEU A 121 -8.13 -2.54 1.51
N GLY A 122 -7.07 -3.31 1.78
CA GLY A 122 -6.94 -4.67 1.26
C GLY A 122 -7.63 -5.65 2.19
N LEU A 123 -8.55 -6.45 1.65
CA LEU A 123 -9.24 -7.50 2.37
C LEU A 123 -8.84 -8.87 1.86
N LEU A 124 -8.65 -9.78 2.80
CA LEU A 124 -8.45 -11.20 2.54
C LEU A 124 -9.37 -12.00 3.48
N ASN A 125 -10.23 -12.86 2.92
CA ASN A 125 -11.23 -13.66 3.66
C ASN A 125 -12.07 -12.80 4.61
N ASP A 126 -12.63 -11.72 4.08
CA ASP A 126 -13.47 -10.73 4.78
C ASP A 126 -12.74 -9.86 5.83
N GLY A 127 -11.45 -10.06 6.05
CA GLY A 127 -10.66 -9.34 7.04
C GLY A 127 -9.68 -8.34 6.44
N VAL A 128 -9.54 -7.16 7.03
CA VAL A 128 -8.57 -6.12 6.65
C VAL A 128 -7.15 -6.60 6.93
N THR A 129 -6.28 -6.60 5.91
CA THR A 129 -4.87 -6.98 6.00
C THR A 129 -3.90 -5.85 5.67
N ASP A 130 -4.36 -4.83 4.95
CA ASP A 130 -3.61 -3.59 4.69
C ASP A 130 -4.53 -2.38 4.61
N ILE A 131 -3.96 -1.21 4.91
CA ILE A 131 -4.60 0.10 4.81
C ILE A 131 -3.58 1.04 4.19
N SER A 132 -3.90 1.64 3.04
CA SER A 132 -2.95 2.51 2.34
C SER A 132 -3.62 3.72 1.70
N PHE A 133 -2.87 4.81 1.61
CA PHE A 133 -3.22 6.03 0.89
C PHE A 133 -2.37 6.11 -0.36
N TRP A 134 -2.99 6.38 -1.49
CA TRP A 134 -2.31 6.49 -2.78
C TRP A 134 -2.55 7.87 -3.39
N PHE A 135 -1.47 8.50 -3.85
CA PHE A 135 -1.48 9.78 -4.54
C PHE A 135 -0.78 9.62 -5.89
N GLY A 136 -1.24 10.38 -6.88
CA GLY A 136 -0.71 10.33 -8.24
C GLY A 136 -1.34 9.22 -9.08
N THR A 137 -0.51 8.45 -9.81
CA THR A 137 -0.99 7.47 -10.78
C THR A 137 -0.13 6.20 -10.81
N ASP A 138 -0.59 5.18 -11.53
CA ASP A 138 0.18 3.96 -11.80
C ASP A 138 1.16 4.14 -12.98
N SER A 139 2.07 3.17 -13.16
CA SER A 139 3.09 3.20 -14.19
C SER A 139 2.53 3.22 -15.63
N ASN A 140 1.32 2.72 -15.86
CA ASN A 140 0.69 2.71 -17.19
C ASN A 140 0.07 4.06 -17.56
N ASN A 141 -0.22 4.89 -16.56
CA ASN A 141 -0.87 6.19 -16.71
C ASN A 141 0.06 7.36 -16.36
N LYS A 142 1.35 7.13 -16.09
CA LYS A 142 2.30 8.16 -15.65
C LYS A 142 2.37 9.37 -16.59
N ASP A 143 2.20 9.17 -17.89
CA ASP A 143 2.19 10.25 -18.88
C ASP A 143 0.93 11.14 -18.80
N LYS A 144 -0.11 10.71 -18.10
CA LYS A 144 -1.35 11.47 -17.88
C LYS A 144 -1.32 12.29 -16.60
N TYR A 145 -0.40 12.02 -15.70
CA TYR A 145 -0.18 12.77 -14.48
C TYR A 145 0.93 13.78 -14.69
N ASP A 146 0.66 15.05 -14.53
CA ASP A 146 1.58 16.17 -14.76
C ASP A 146 2.17 16.75 -13.47
N GLY A 147 1.74 16.28 -12.29
CA GLY A 147 2.25 16.66 -10.98
C GLY A 147 3.61 16.01 -10.65
N ASP A 148 4.19 16.43 -9.54
CA ASP A 148 5.39 15.85 -8.93
C ASP A 148 5.18 15.69 -7.43
N LEU A 149 5.21 14.47 -6.93
CA LEU A 149 4.93 14.13 -5.53
C LEU A 149 6.16 14.17 -4.63
N THR A 150 7.31 14.64 -5.13
CA THR A 150 8.57 14.65 -4.37
C THR A 150 8.44 15.46 -3.07
N GLU A 151 7.88 16.66 -3.13
CA GLU A 151 7.69 17.50 -1.92
C GLU A 151 6.73 16.87 -0.91
N LEU A 152 5.67 16.19 -1.39
CA LEU A 152 4.74 15.48 -0.54
C LEU A 152 5.40 14.28 0.14
N SER A 153 6.17 13.50 -0.60
CA SER A 153 6.91 12.34 -0.09
C SER A 153 7.95 12.76 0.95
N ASP A 154 8.74 13.80 0.67
CA ASP A 154 9.75 14.32 1.61
C ASP A 154 9.09 14.77 2.91
N TYR A 155 7.95 15.46 2.82
CA TYR A 155 7.18 15.86 4.00
C TYR A 155 6.69 14.65 4.81
N VAL A 156 6.11 13.64 4.15
CA VAL A 156 5.60 12.43 4.85
C VAL A 156 6.76 11.68 5.52
N LEU A 157 7.89 11.54 4.84
CA LEU A 157 9.09 10.89 5.38
C LEU A 157 9.62 11.64 6.61
N GLU A 158 9.71 12.97 6.56
CA GLU A 158 10.13 13.79 7.70
C GLU A 158 9.19 13.59 8.90
N GLN A 159 7.87 13.65 8.67
CA GLN A 159 6.88 13.46 9.73
C GLN A 159 6.93 12.04 10.33
N PHE A 160 7.07 11.00 9.51
CA PHE A 160 7.18 9.64 10.01
C PHE A 160 8.48 9.41 10.77
N THR A 161 9.59 10.01 10.32
CA THR A 161 10.86 9.97 11.06
C THR A 161 10.75 10.67 12.42
N GLU A 162 10.03 11.80 12.50
CA GLU A 162 9.79 12.49 13.78
C GLU A 162 8.89 11.67 14.72
N LEU A 163 7.85 10.98 14.18
CA LEU A 163 6.86 10.25 14.97
C LEU A 163 7.33 8.85 15.37
N TYR A 164 8.02 8.14 14.46
CA TYR A 164 8.29 6.70 14.58
C TYR A 164 9.79 6.37 14.58
N GLY A 165 10.67 7.37 14.44
CA GLY A 165 12.12 7.17 14.33
C GLY A 165 12.57 6.92 12.89
N GLU A 166 13.86 6.59 12.72
CA GLU A 166 14.41 6.23 11.43
C GLU A 166 13.77 4.94 10.90
N PRO A 167 13.58 4.79 9.58
CA PRO A 167 13.06 3.55 9.02
C PRO A 167 14.03 2.38 9.26
N ASP A 168 13.49 1.22 9.56
CA ASP A 168 14.25 -0.01 9.76
C ASP A 168 14.84 -0.55 8.45
N GLU A 169 14.16 -0.28 7.32
CA GLU A 169 14.59 -0.69 5.99
C GLU A 169 14.38 0.42 4.97
N VAL A 170 15.38 0.63 4.14
CA VAL A 170 15.31 1.52 2.97
C VAL A 170 15.65 0.73 1.72
N THR A 171 14.73 0.71 0.77
CA THR A 171 14.89 0.05 -0.53
C THR A 171 15.05 1.10 -1.62
N ASP A 172 16.07 0.95 -2.47
CA ASP A 172 16.29 1.81 -3.64
C ASP A 172 16.64 0.90 -4.83
N LYS A 173 15.74 0.82 -5.81
CA LYS A 173 15.86 -0.12 -6.95
C LYS A 173 15.45 0.54 -8.25
N GLU A 174 16.20 0.25 -9.32
CA GLU A 174 15.68 0.40 -10.68
C GLU A 174 14.79 -0.82 -10.99
N GLN A 175 13.58 -0.58 -11.49
CA GLN A 175 12.67 -1.65 -11.87
C GLN A 175 12.95 -2.15 -13.29
N GLU A 176 12.45 -3.34 -13.60
CA GLU A 176 12.63 -4.04 -14.88
C GLU A 176 12.25 -3.20 -16.11
N TYR A 177 11.38 -2.21 -15.94
CA TYR A 177 10.91 -1.30 -17.01
C TYR A 177 11.55 0.08 -16.95
N GLY A 178 12.63 0.24 -16.18
CA GLY A 178 13.40 1.48 -16.10
C GLY A 178 12.83 2.54 -15.16
N ASP A 179 11.69 2.34 -14.54
CA ASP A 179 11.18 3.22 -13.48
C ASP A 179 11.98 2.99 -12.21
N ALA A 180 12.25 4.05 -11.44
CA ALA A 180 12.93 3.94 -10.16
C ALA A 180 11.90 3.77 -9.03
N PHE A 181 12.21 2.92 -8.07
CA PHE A 181 11.43 2.69 -6.87
C PHE A 181 12.25 3.02 -5.64
N LYS A 182 11.65 3.73 -4.70
CA LYS A 182 12.22 3.95 -3.37
C LYS A 182 11.19 3.63 -2.31
N GLY A 183 11.57 2.81 -1.34
CA GLY A 183 10.70 2.40 -0.24
C GLY A 183 11.36 2.65 1.10
N TYR A 184 10.55 2.99 2.09
CA TYR A 184 10.93 3.14 3.49
C TYR A 184 9.98 2.31 4.31
N GLN A 185 10.48 1.57 5.30
CA GLN A 185 9.66 0.70 6.12
C GLN A 185 10.06 0.80 7.59
N TRP A 186 9.06 0.89 8.46
CA TRP A 186 9.16 0.76 9.91
C TRP A 186 8.47 -0.55 10.30
N GLN A 187 9.10 -1.34 11.15
CA GLN A 187 8.66 -2.71 11.45
C GLN A 187 8.39 -2.87 12.94
N GLU A 188 7.23 -3.43 13.28
CA GLU A 188 7.02 -4.00 14.60
C GLU A 188 7.52 -5.44 14.60
N ILE A 189 8.57 -5.69 15.37
CA ILE A 189 9.17 -7.02 15.49
C ILE A 189 8.81 -7.60 16.86
N LYS A 190 8.20 -8.78 16.87
CA LYS A 190 7.86 -9.50 18.10
C LYS A 190 8.27 -10.97 17.95
N ASP A 191 9.00 -11.46 18.94
CA ASP A 191 9.55 -12.83 18.93
C ASP A 191 10.44 -13.15 17.72
N GLY A 192 11.08 -12.11 17.12
CA GLY A 192 11.93 -12.23 15.93
C GLY A 192 11.19 -12.12 14.59
N ASP A 193 9.86 -12.00 14.59
CA ASP A 193 9.04 -11.88 13.38
C ASP A 193 8.49 -10.47 13.23
N VAL A 194 8.45 -9.98 11.99
CA VAL A 194 7.70 -8.77 11.64
C VAL A 194 6.21 -9.08 11.75
N LYS A 195 5.51 -8.36 12.62
CA LYS A 195 4.06 -8.51 12.84
C LYS A 195 3.28 -7.51 12.00
N THR A 196 3.61 -6.25 12.13
CA THR A 196 3.04 -5.16 11.35
C THR A 196 4.13 -4.27 10.78
N ALA A 197 3.85 -3.59 9.69
CA ALA A 197 4.75 -2.64 9.10
C ALA A 197 4.02 -1.36 8.69
N LEU A 198 4.73 -0.24 8.79
CA LEU A 198 4.37 1.04 8.20
C LEU A 198 5.31 1.28 7.03
N SER A 199 4.80 1.74 5.89
CA SER A 199 5.61 1.94 4.69
C SER A 199 5.30 3.21 3.93
N ILE A 200 6.33 3.75 3.28
CA ILE A 200 6.23 4.74 2.22
C ILE A 200 6.82 4.11 0.96
N GLN A 201 6.10 4.17 -0.14
CA GLN A 201 6.54 3.66 -1.44
C GLN A 201 6.44 4.76 -2.49
N CYS A 202 7.53 5.01 -3.18
CA CYS A 202 7.70 6.09 -4.15
C CYS A 202 8.07 5.50 -5.51
N MET A 203 7.34 5.90 -6.55
CA MET A 203 7.66 5.55 -7.93
C MET A 203 8.07 6.79 -8.71
N TYR A 204 9.21 6.70 -9.36
CA TYR A 204 9.80 7.78 -10.15
C TYR A 204 9.87 7.40 -11.63
N GLU A 205 9.85 8.38 -12.50
CA GLU A 205 10.27 8.20 -13.88
C GLU A 205 11.73 7.71 -13.96
N PRO A 206 12.13 7.08 -15.07
CA PRO A 206 13.49 6.59 -15.26
C PRO A 206 14.56 7.63 -14.92
N SER A 207 15.67 7.18 -14.37
CA SER A 207 16.83 8.02 -13.99
C SER A 207 16.57 9.04 -12.88
N GLY A 208 15.58 8.77 -11.99
CA GLY A 208 15.27 9.65 -10.87
C GLY A 208 14.60 10.95 -11.28
N GLY A 209 13.78 10.89 -12.33
CA GLY A 209 12.92 12.00 -12.75
C GLY A 209 11.79 12.28 -11.76
N ARG A 210 10.71 12.85 -12.27
CA ARG A 210 9.51 13.21 -11.52
C ARG A 210 8.93 12.00 -10.77
N MET A 211 8.51 12.20 -9.52
CA MET A 211 7.72 11.21 -8.78
C MET A 211 6.27 11.26 -9.23
N TYR A 212 5.76 10.17 -9.76
CA TYR A 212 4.38 10.08 -10.26
C TYR A 212 3.44 9.25 -9.38
N SER A 213 3.97 8.52 -8.40
CA SER A 213 3.16 7.73 -7.46
C SER A 213 3.78 7.72 -6.07
N LEU A 214 2.93 7.93 -5.08
CA LEU A 214 3.25 7.85 -3.67
C LEU A 214 2.20 7.00 -2.98
N ALA A 215 2.64 5.95 -2.28
CA ALA A 215 1.78 5.17 -1.38
C ALA A 215 2.29 5.27 0.05
N VAL A 216 1.38 5.44 0.99
CA VAL A 216 1.66 5.52 2.44
C VAL A 216 0.69 4.58 3.13
N GLY A 217 1.17 3.59 3.87
CA GLY A 217 0.25 2.61 4.45
C GLY A 217 0.86 1.74 5.52
N ALA A 218 -0.03 1.01 6.19
CA ALA A 218 0.32 -0.04 7.14
C ALA A 218 -0.25 -1.38 6.68
N ASP A 219 0.46 -2.45 6.96
CA ASP A 219 0.05 -3.82 6.70
C ASP A 219 0.31 -4.73 7.89
N SER A 220 -0.41 -5.87 7.95
CA SER A 220 -0.19 -6.90 8.94
C SER A 220 0.23 -8.20 8.29
N ARG A 221 1.53 -8.51 8.41
CA ARG A 221 2.06 -9.80 7.97
C ARG A 221 1.46 -10.97 8.77
N GLU A 222 1.24 -10.77 10.08
CA GLU A 222 0.63 -11.78 10.95
C GLU A 222 -0.80 -12.09 10.52
N ALA A 223 -1.64 -11.07 10.29
CA ALA A 223 -3.00 -11.24 9.80
C ALA A 223 -3.04 -11.95 8.44
N MET A 224 -2.19 -11.54 7.51
CA MET A 224 -2.08 -12.16 6.19
C MET A 224 -1.69 -13.64 6.29
N ILE A 225 -0.70 -14.00 7.10
CA ILE A 225 -0.28 -15.39 7.32
C ILE A 225 -1.40 -16.19 7.97
N GLN A 226 -2.07 -15.62 8.97
CA GLN A 226 -3.21 -16.27 9.64
C GLN A 226 -4.29 -16.66 8.63
N VAL A 227 -4.74 -15.70 7.83
CA VAL A 227 -5.80 -15.95 6.83
C VAL A 227 -5.34 -16.98 5.78
N LYS A 228 -4.10 -16.88 5.27
CA LYS A 228 -3.57 -17.85 4.30
C LYS A 228 -3.52 -19.28 4.84
N LYS A 229 -3.26 -19.45 6.13
CA LYS A 229 -3.38 -20.76 6.82
C LYS A 229 -4.83 -21.22 6.87
N GLU A 230 -5.76 -20.34 7.26
CA GLU A 230 -7.20 -20.67 7.38
C GLU A 230 -7.82 -21.09 6.05
N ILE A 231 -7.43 -20.44 4.94
CA ILE A 231 -7.94 -20.81 3.59
C ILE A 231 -7.11 -21.92 2.91
N GLY A 232 -6.07 -22.41 3.57
CA GLY A 232 -5.23 -23.53 3.09
C GLY A 232 -4.26 -23.17 1.97
N GLU A 233 -3.94 -21.89 1.77
CA GLU A 233 -2.91 -21.46 0.81
C GLU A 233 -1.50 -21.77 1.28
N ILE A 234 -1.26 -21.78 2.60
CA ILE A 234 0.00 -22.18 3.21
C ILE A 234 -0.26 -23.22 4.32
N PRO A 235 0.72 -24.08 4.64
CA PRO A 235 0.58 -25.08 5.70
C PRO A 235 0.33 -24.44 7.08
N GLU A 236 -0.42 -25.14 7.96
CA GLU A 236 -0.66 -24.67 9.33
C GLU A 236 0.64 -24.50 10.14
N ASP A 237 1.65 -25.32 9.86
CA ASP A 237 2.98 -25.30 10.48
C ASP A 237 3.97 -24.35 9.77
N PHE A 238 3.47 -23.51 8.85
CA PHE A 238 4.30 -22.50 8.22
C PHE A 238 4.82 -21.51 9.27
N GLU A 239 6.15 -21.43 9.41
CA GLU A 239 6.85 -20.40 10.16
C GLU A 239 7.44 -19.42 9.17
N ALA A 240 7.20 -18.12 9.35
CA ALA A 240 7.84 -17.10 8.54
C ALA A 240 9.35 -17.17 8.82
N GLU A 241 10.18 -17.22 7.77
CA GLU A 241 11.63 -17.20 7.95
C GLU A 241 12.01 -15.90 8.69
N THR A 242 12.57 -16.05 9.90
CA THR A 242 13.16 -14.93 10.63
C THR A 242 14.28 -14.35 9.78
N THR A 243 14.25 -13.05 9.58
CA THR A 243 15.38 -12.32 8.97
C THR A 243 16.54 -12.37 9.96
N GLU A 244 17.41 -13.39 9.82
CA GLU A 244 18.66 -13.40 10.55
C GLU A 244 19.45 -12.16 10.10
N THR A 245 19.61 -11.23 11.01
CA THR A 245 20.56 -10.12 10.84
C THR A 245 21.91 -10.74 10.52
N PRO A 246 22.60 -10.36 9.42
CA PRO A 246 23.92 -10.89 9.15
C PRO A 246 24.83 -10.59 10.34
N GLU A 247 25.33 -11.63 11.01
CA GLU A 247 26.38 -11.48 12.02
C GLU A 247 27.50 -10.64 11.42
N GLU A 248 27.79 -9.48 12.02
CA GLU A 248 28.97 -8.69 11.73
C GLU A 248 30.18 -9.63 11.87
N THR A 249 30.76 -10.02 10.76
CA THR A 249 32.03 -10.75 10.73
C THR A 249 33.08 -9.79 11.23
N GLU A 250 33.46 -9.91 12.52
CA GLU A 250 34.64 -9.25 13.05
C GLU A 250 35.84 -9.60 12.18
N VAL A 251 36.26 -8.64 11.37
CA VAL A 251 37.53 -8.72 10.66
C VAL A 251 38.63 -8.57 11.71
N SER A 252 39.18 -9.72 12.17
CA SER A 252 40.37 -9.72 12.97
C SER A 252 41.52 -9.16 12.12
N GLU A 253 41.96 -7.96 12.42
CA GLU A 253 43.24 -7.43 11.98
C GLU A 253 44.36 -8.27 12.62
N GLU A 254 44.83 -9.30 11.90
CA GLU A 254 46.14 -9.90 12.21
C GLU A 254 47.22 -8.91 11.75
N GLY A 255 47.86 -8.29 12.72
CA GLY A 255 49.05 -7.52 12.54
C GLY A 255 50.19 -8.36 11.99
N THR A 256 50.84 -7.87 10.95
CA THR A 256 52.17 -8.34 10.51
C THR A 256 53.22 -7.37 11.00
N GLU A 257 54.11 -7.91 11.82
CA GLU A 257 55.40 -7.32 12.15
C GLU A 257 56.34 -7.18 10.93
#